data_be84ce8056a147bbe6aa9e182f5587a3
#
_entry.id   be84ce8056a147bbe6aa9e182f5587a3
#
_cell.length_a   1.000
_cell.length_b   1.000
_cell.length_c   1.000
_cell.angle_alpha   90.00
_cell.angle_beta   90.00
_cell.angle_gamma   90.00
#
_symmetry.space_group_name_H-M   'P 1'
#
loop_
_entity.id
_entity.type
_entity.pdbx_description
1 polymer ?
#
loop_
_entity_poly.entity_id
_entity_poly.type
_entity_poly.pdbx_seq_one_letter_code
_entity_poly.pdbx_strand_id
1 'polypeptide(L)'
;MLVFRQLFDPTSSTYTYLLGDGERGEAVLIDPVFEHARRDSALLRELDLELLFTLETHVHADHVTAAWLLKQRTGSRIALAAASGAQGADRYLEPGEAVSFGRRRLQVRATPGHTSGCLTYVLDDESMAFTGDALLIRGCGRTDFQQGSAERLYRSVHEQILSLPAHCLLYPGHD
;
A
#
# COMPACT_ATOMS: atom_id res chain seq x y z
N MET A 1 10.61 -17.80 0.39
CA MET A 1 10.54 -17.16 1.73
C MET A 1 10.07 -15.73 1.58
N LEU A 2 9.12 -15.24 2.41
CA LEU A 2 8.67 -13.84 2.39
C LEU A 2 9.78 -12.92 2.94
N VAL A 3 10.17 -11.91 2.17
CA VAL A 3 11.00 -10.78 2.61
C VAL A 3 10.07 -9.63 2.95
N PHE A 4 10.18 -9.08 4.18
CA PHE A 4 9.36 -7.97 4.64
C PHE A 4 10.21 -6.89 5.28
N ARG A 5 9.95 -5.62 4.93
CA ARG A 5 10.56 -4.45 5.59
C ARG A 5 9.51 -3.36 5.78
N GLN A 6 9.45 -2.83 6.98
CA GLN A 6 8.73 -1.61 7.31
C GLN A 6 9.73 -0.47 7.35
N LEU A 7 9.49 0.56 6.55
CA LEU A 7 10.35 1.74 6.41
C LEU A 7 9.56 2.96 6.88
N PHE A 8 10.25 3.96 7.39
CA PHE A 8 9.60 5.13 7.98
C PHE A 8 10.16 6.42 7.38
N ASP A 9 9.28 7.37 7.11
CA ASP A 9 9.60 8.78 6.84
C ASP A 9 9.19 9.64 8.04
N PRO A 10 10.16 10.25 8.76
CA PRO A 10 9.85 11.06 9.93
C PRO A 10 9.20 12.42 9.59
N THR A 11 9.26 12.86 8.33
CA THR A 11 8.72 14.17 7.91
C THR A 11 7.20 14.12 7.77
N SER A 12 6.68 13.10 7.08
CA SER A 12 5.25 12.87 6.90
C SER A 12 4.67 11.85 7.89
N SER A 13 5.52 11.21 8.72
CA SER A 13 5.16 10.08 9.59
C SER A 13 4.60 8.88 8.82
N THR A 14 5.01 8.72 7.55
CA THR A 14 4.50 7.68 6.66
C THR A 14 5.32 6.40 6.79
N TYR A 15 4.63 5.26 6.81
CA TYR A 15 5.22 3.95 6.62
C TYR A 15 5.19 3.54 5.16
N THR A 16 6.33 3.14 4.63
CA THR A 16 6.47 2.41 3.35
C THR A 16 6.74 0.94 3.65
N TYR A 17 6.08 0.05 2.93
CA TYR A 17 6.26 -1.40 3.13
C TYR A 17 6.84 -2.06 1.90
N LEU A 18 7.93 -2.81 2.08
CA LEU A 18 8.50 -3.68 1.06
C LEU A 18 8.12 -5.13 1.35
N LEU A 19 7.49 -5.78 0.36
CA LEU A 19 7.22 -7.22 0.37
C LEU A 19 7.91 -7.85 -0.84
N GLY A 20 8.62 -8.96 -0.61
CA GLY A 20 9.31 -9.69 -1.67
C GLY A 20 9.19 -11.21 -1.50
N ASP A 21 9.18 -11.91 -2.62
CA ASP A 21 9.44 -13.35 -2.65
C ASP A 21 10.95 -13.57 -2.87
N GLY A 22 11.68 -13.84 -1.78
CA GLY A 22 13.13 -14.03 -1.83
C GLY A 22 13.61 -15.26 -2.64
N GLU A 23 12.70 -16.15 -3.05
CA GLU A 23 13.06 -17.28 -3.91
C GLU A 23 12.86 -16.96 -5.40
N ARG A 24 11.99 -16.00 -5.71
CA ARG A 24 11.74 -15.54 -7.07
C ARG A 24 12.44 -14.21 -7.38
N GLY A 25 12.90 -13.52 -6.36
CA GLY A 25 13.54 -12.22 -6.52
C GLY A 25 12.57 -11.11 -6.95
N GLU A 26 11.27 -11.23 -6.68
CA GLU A 26 10.25 -10.28 -7.11
C GLU A 26 9.62 -9.57 -5.90
N ALA A 27 9.37 -8.28 -6.02
CA ALA A 27 8.86 -7.45 -4.91
C ALA A 27 7.82 -6.42 -5.33
N VAL A 28 7.12 -5.90 -4.31
CA VAL A 28 6.28 -4.71 -4.38
C VAL A 28 6.65 -3.75 -3.26
N LEU A 29 6.41 -2.46 -3.48
CA LEU A 29 6.46 -1.40 -2.46
C LEU A 29 5.08 -0.80 -2.29
N ILE A 30 4.64 -0.62 -1.05
CA ILE A 30 3.38 0.05 -0.70
C ILE A 30 3.73 1.43 -0.14
N ASP A 31 3.07 2.47 -0.64
CA ASP A 31 3.17 3.89 -0.25
C ASP A 31 4.63 4.42 -0.17
N PRO A 32 5.41 4.36 -1.26
CA PRO A 32 6.79 4.84 -1.25
C PRO A 32 6.85 6.37 -1.27
N VAL A 33 7.65 6.96 -0.37
CA VAL A 33 7.85 8.42 -0.23
C VAL A 33 8.96 8.91 -1.16
N PHE A 34 8.73 10.02 -1.88
CA PHE A 34 9.61 10.58 -2.92
C PHE A 34 11.05 10.78 -2.44
N GLU A 35 11.24 11.36 -1.26
CA GLU A 35 12.54 11.66 -0.68
C GLU A 35 13.37 10.39 -0.43
N HIS A 36 12.71 9.26 -0.26
CA HIS A 36 13.34 7.97 0.04
C HIS A 36 13.54 7.05 -1.18
N ALA A 37 13.24 7.49 -2.40
CA ALA A 37 13.40 6.66 -3.60
C ALA A 37 14.82 6.09 -3.79
N ARG A 38 15.88 6.81 -3.32
CA ARG A 38 17.26 6.30 -3.35
C ARG A 38 17.48 5.18 -2.34
N ARG A 39 16.99 5.34 -1.12
CA ARG A 39 17.03 4.32 -0.05
C ARG A 39 16.33 3.05 -0.53
N ASP A 40 15.13 3.20 -1.04
CA ASP A 40 14.28 2.07 -1.44
C ASP A 40 14.89 1.32 -2.64
N SER A 41 15.43 2.05 -3.62
CA SER A 41 16.17 1.44 -4.74
C SER A 41 17.45 0.73 -4.30
N ALA A 42 18.17 1.24 -3.28
CA ALA A 42 19.37 0.60 -2.74
C ALA A 42 18.99 -0.69 -1.99
N LEU A 43 17.96 -0.63 -1.16
CA LEU A 43 17.45 -1.78 -0.41
C LEU A 43 17.00 -2.92 -1.33
N LEU A 44 16.28 -2.63 -2.41
CA LEU A 44 15.89 -3.63 -3.41
C LEU A 44 17.11 -4.35 -4.00
N ARG A 45 18.18 -3.59 -4.36
CA ARG A 45 19.42 -4.19 -4.88
C ARG A 45 20.16 -5.03 -3.84
N GLU A 46 20.25 -4.55 -2.58
CA GLU A 46 20.88 -5.29 -1.48
C GLU A 46 20.19 -6.62 -1.19
N LEU A 47 18.85 -6.67 -1.41
CA LEU A 47 18.05 -7.85 -1.20
C LEU A 47 17.90 -8.74 -2.46
N ASP A 48 18.52 -8.33 -3.58
CA ASP A 48 18.42 -8.99 -4.89
C ASP A 48 16.95 -9.17 -5.34
N LEU A 49 16.18 -8.06 -5.25
CA LEU A 49 14.76 -8.02 -5.56
C LEU A 49 14.47 -7.09 -6.75
N GLU A 50 13.74 -7.61 -7.73
CA GLU A 50 13.14 -6.83 -8.81
C GLU A 50 11.81 -6.22 -8.34
N LEU A 51 11.67 -4.90 -8.44
CA LEU A 51 10.43 -4.21 -8.12
C LEU A 51 9.43 -4.33 -9.27
N LEU A 52 8.35 -5.07 -9.07
CA LEU A 52 7.31 -5.22 -10.09
C LEU A 52 6.28 -4.09 -10.06
N PHE A 53 5.86 -3.68 -8.84
CA PHE A 53 4.87 -2.64 -8.64
C PHE A 53 5.22 -1.75 -7.45
N THR A 54 4.88 -0.46 -7.59
CA THR A 54 4.53 0.40 -6.47
C THR A 54 3.00 0.41 -6.35
N LEU A 55 2.51 0.21 -5.13
CA LEU A 55 1.09 0.16 -4.80
C LEU A 55 0.76 1.34 -3.89
N GLU A 56 -0.22 2.13 -4.27
CA GLU A 56 -0.69 3.22 -3.42
C GLU A 56 -1.95 2.77 -2.68
N THR A 57 -2.01 2.95 -1.37
CA THR A 57 -3.23 2.70 -0.60
C THR A 57 -4.29 3.73 -0.91
N HIS A 58 -3.89 4.97 -1.21
CA HIS A 58 -4.77 6.06 -1.61
C HIS A 58 -3.97 7.18 -2.30
N VAL A 59 -4.63 8.27 -2.70
CA VAL A 59 -3.95 9.49 -3.17
C VAL A 59 -3.55 10.32 -1.95
N HIS A 60 -2.26 10.37 -1.68
CA HIS A 60 -1.68 11.04 -0.51
C HIS A 60 -1.72 12.57 -0.63
N ALA A 61 -2.03 13.26 0.47
CA ALA A 61 -1.98 14.72 0.58
C ALA A 61 -0.81 15.22 1.44
N ASP A 62 -0.19 14.35 2.22
CA ASP A 62 0.85 14.61 3.20
C ASP A 62 2.27 14.49 2.64
N HIS A 63 2.45 13.73 1.57
CA HIS A 63 3.73 13.56 0.88
C HIS A 63 3.57 13.32 -0.62
N VAL A 64 4.66 13.47 -1.37
CA VAL A 64 4.72 13.09 -2.78
C VAL A 64 5.17 11.63 -2.88
N THR A 65 4.43 10.82 -3.66
CA THR A 65 4.83 9.43 -3.88
C THR A 65 6.11 9.30 -4.70
N ALA A 66 6.94 8.30 -4.39
CA ALA A 66 8.13 7.94 -5.17
C ALA A 66 7.80 7.10 -6.42
N ALA A 67 6.55 6.72 -6.64
CA ALA A 67 6.15 5.73 -7.63
C ALA A 67 6.70 6.01 -9.04
N TRP A 68 6.57 7.25 -9.53
CA TRP A 68 7.10 7.62 -10.83
C TRP A 68 8.63 7.54 -10.90
N LEU A 69 9.33 8.00 -9.84
CA LEU A 69 10.79 7.99 -9.80
C LEU A 69 11.34 6.56 -9.70
N LEU A 70 10.68 5.70 -8.96
CA LEU A 70 11.00 4.27 -8.88
C LEU A 70 10.76 3.58 -10.23
N LYS A 71 9.65 3.87 -10.91
CA LYS A 71 9.38 3.38 -12.26
C LYS A 71 10.51 3.75 -13.23
N GLN A 72 11.01 4.99 -13.20
CA GLN A 72 12.13 5.41 -14.06
C GLN A 72 13.45 4.68 -13.75
N ARG A 73 13.64 4.26 -12.50
CA ARG A 73 14.88 3.61 -12.04
C ARG A 73 14.87 2.09 -12.18
N THR A 74 13.71 1.47 -12.02
CA THR A 74 13.58 0.00 -11.90
C THR A 74 12.76 -0.62 -13.01
N GLY A 75 11.99 0.18 -13.77
CA GLY A 75 11.03 -0.34 -14.74
C GLY A 75 9.73 -0.83 -14.11
N SER A 76 9.53 -0.63 -12.79
CA SER A 76 8.31 -1.03 -12.09
C SER A 76 7.06 -0.33 -12.64
N ARG A 77 5.90 -0.93 -12.39
CA ARG A 77 4.60 -0.36 -12.74
C ARG A 77 3.96 0.31 -11.52
N ILE A 78 3.18 1.35 -11.77
CA ILE A 78 2.42 2.07 -10.75
C ILE A 78 1.00 1.51 -10.71
N ALA A 79 0.50 1.13 -9.54
CA ALA A 79 -0.86 0.67 -9.36
C ALA A 79 -1.56 1.42 -8.21
N LEU A 80 -2.81 1.83 -8.45
CA LEU A 80 -3.67 2.51 -7.48
C LEU A 80 -5.14 2.19 -7.76
N ALA A 81 -6.04 2.60 -6.87
CA ALA A 81 -7.48 2.34 -7.03
C ALA A 81 -8.06 3.01 -8.27
N ALA A 82 -8.88 2.30 -9.05
CA ALA A 82 -9.67 2.88 -10.13
C ALA A 82 -10.61 3.97 -9.60
N ALA A 83 -11.18 3.78 -8.41
CA ALA A 83 -12.06 4.73 -7.75
C ALA A 83 -11.37 6.03 -7.27
N SER A 84 -10.03 6.12 -7.31
CA SER A 84 -9.29 7.33 -6.91
C SER A 84 -9.51 8.51 -7.85
N GLY A 85 -9.84 8.26 -9.12
CA GLY A 85 -9.92 9.28 -10.17
C GLY A 85 -8.56 9.86 -10.59
N ALA A 86 -7.45 9.46 -9.97
CA ALA A 86 -6.11 9.89 -10.34
C ALA A 86 -5.69 9.28 -11.69
N GLN A 87 -4.81 9.99 -12.41
CA GLN A 87 -4.32 9.56 -13.71
C GLN A 87 -2.82 9.25 -13.66
N GLY A 88 -2.32 8.52 -14.67
CA GLY A 88 -0.89 8.23 -14.83
C GLY A 88 -0.41 6.93 -14.20
N ALA A 89 -1.31 6.11 -13.63
CA ALA A 89 -0.97 4.75 -13.24
C ALA A 89 -0.92 3.80 -14.44
N ASP A 90 -0.13 2.74 -14.31
CA ASP A 90 -0.06 1.67 -15.30
C ASP A 90 -1.16 0.63 -15.10
N ARG A 91 -1.67 0.52 -13.88
CA ARG A 91 -2.76 -0.39 -13.52
C ARG A 91 -3.71 0.29 -12.53
N TYR A 92 -4.98 0.24 -12.87
CA TYR A 92 -6.07 0.68 -12.00
C TYR A 92 -6.72 -0.55 -11.38
N LEU A 93 -6.66 -0.63 -10.05
CA LEU A 93 -7.09 -1.79 -9.28
C LEU A 93 -8.56 -1.67 -8.90
N GLU A 94 -9.29 -2.77 -9.08
CA GLU A 94 -10.67 -2.94 -8.63
C GLU A 94 -10.74 -3.84 -7.39
N PRO A 95 -11.77 -3.68 -6.54
CA PRO A 95 -11.98 -4.54 -5.38
C PRO A 95 -12.07 -6.01 -5.78
N GLY A 96 -11.42 -6.90 -5.03
CA GLY A 96 -11.39 -8.34 -5.28
C GLY A 96 -10.29 -8.80 -6.22
N GLU A 97 -9.59 -7.87 -6.90
CA GLU A 97 -8.40 -8.22 -7.66
C GLU A 97 -7.22 -8.62 -6.74
N ALA A 98 -6.15 -9.12 -7.36
CA ALA A 98 -4.90 -9.39 -6.68
C ALA A 98 -3.69 -8.88 -7.47
N VAL A 99 -2.65 -8.47 -6.75
CA VAL A 99 -1.33 -8.13 -7.29
C VAL A 99 -0.34 -9.21 -6.88
N SER A 100 0.25 -9.89 -7.87
CA SER A 100 1.21 -10.97 -7.65
C SER A 100 2.64 -10.47 -7.69
N PHE A 101 3.49 -11.07 -6.86
CA PHE A 101 4.94 -10.92 -6.84
C PHE A 101 5.56 -12.27 -6.44
N GLY A 102 6.26 -12.89 -7.37
CA GLY A 102 6.73 -14.26 -7.22
C GLY A 102 5.57 -15.25 -7.05
N ARG A 103 5.62 -16.01 -5.97
CA ARG A 103 4.56 -16.96 -5.56
C ARG A 103 3.53 -16.34 -4.60
N ARG A 104 3.75 -15.08 -4.22
CA ARG A 104 2.89 -14.37 -3.28
C ARG A 104 1.95 -13.42 -4.03
N ARG A 105 0.88 -13.03 -3.36
CA ARG A 105 -0.07 -12.06 -3.89
C ARG A 105 -0.68 -11.22 -2.76
N LEU A 106 -1.04 -10.00 -3.10
CA LEU A 106 -1.81 -9.11 -2.26
C LEU A 106 -3.22 -9.02 -2.83
N GLN A 107 -4.21 -9.40 -2.05
CA GLN A 107 -5.63 -9.20 -2.36
C GLN A 107 -5.99 -7.73 -2.14
N VAL A 108 -6.74 -7.17 -3.07
CA VAL A 108 -7.20 -5.77 -3.04
C VAL A 108 -8.59 -5.71 -2.39
N ARG A 109 -8.72 -5.00 -1.27
CA ARG A 109 -9.99 -4.69 -0.61
C ARG A 109 -10.27 -3.20 -0.69
N ALA A 110 -11.44 -2.77 -1.16
CA ALA A 110 -11.82 -1.37 -1.09
C ALA A 110 -12.16 -0.99 0.34
N THR A 111 -11.51 0.08 0.83
CA THR A 111 -11.73 0.61 2.19
C THR A 111 -11.96 2.13 2.14
N PRO A 112 -12.96 2.61 1.32
CA PRO A 112 -13.19 4.03 1.17
C PRO A 112 -13.69 4.68 2.47
N GLY A 113 -13.39 5.97 2.60
CA GLY A 113 -13.89 6.77 3.71
C GLY A 113 -12.92 7.85 4.19
N HIS A 114 -11.62 7.59 4.24
CA HIS A 114 -10.61 8.64 4.30
C HIS A 114 -10.55 9.36 2.93
N THR A 115 -10.37 8.61 1.85
CA THR A 115 -10.65 9.07 0.49
C THR A 115 -11.65 8.13 -0.21
N SER A 116 -12.15 8.50 -1.39
CA SER A 116 -13.02 7.61 -2.19
C SER A 116 -12.25 6.41 -2.76
N GLY A 117 -10.95 6.51 -2.93
CA GLY A 117 -10.07 5.51 -3.55
C GLY A 117 -9.19 4.74 -2.57
N CYS A 118 -9.51 4.71 -1.26
CA CYS A 118 -8.71 3.93 -0.32
C CYS A 118 -8.80 2.43 -0.57
N LEU A 119 -7.65 1.78 -0.53
CA LEU A 119 -7.48 0.33 -0.61
C LEU A 119 -6.75 -0.20 0.62
N THR A 120 -7.12 -1.40 1.04
CA THR A 120 -6.34 -2.23 1.96
C THR A 120 -5.79 -3.43 1.18
N TYR A 121 -4.51 -3.68 1.30
CA TYR A 121 -3.85 -4.84 0.68
C TYR A 121 -3.69 -5.95 1.71
N VAL A 122 -4.19 -7.13 1.40
CA VAL A 122 -4.15 -8.29 2.32
C VAL A 122 -3.28 -9.39 1.71
N LEU A 123 -2.27 -9.85 2.44
CA LEU A 123 -1.41 -10.94 1.98
C LEU A 123 -2.20 -12.23 1.81
N ASP A 124 -1.84 -13.06 0.87
CA ASP A 124 -2.57 -14.27 0.43
C ASP A 124 -2.85 -15.31 1.53
N ASP A 125 -2.06 -15.32 2.60
CA ASP A 125 -2.27 -16.17 3.78
C ASP A 125 -3.00 -15.45 4.93
N GLU A 126 -3.48 -14.23 4.68
CA GLU A 126 -4.13 -13.35 5.65
C GLU A 126 -3.31 -13.07 6.93
N SER A 127 -1.98 -13.25 6.88
CA SER A 127 -1.10 -12.95 8.00
C SER A 127 -0.82 -11.45 8.18
N MET A 128 -0.98 -10.66 7.11
CA MET A 128 -0.68 -9.23 7.06
C MET A 128 -1.74 -8.47 6.25
N ALA A 129 -2.13 -7.28 6.73
CA ALA A 129 -2.98 -6.35 6.00
C ALA A 129 -2.42 -4.92 6.11
N PHE A 130 -2.29 -4.23 4.98
CA PHE A 130 -1.77 -2.88 4.85
C PHE A 130 -2.95 -1.94 4.67
N THR A 131 -3.30 -1.22 5.74
CA THR A 131 -4.59 -0.54 5.87
C THR A 131 -4.59 0.90 5.35
N GLY A 132 -3.40 1.45 5.01
CA GLY A 132 -3.26 2.87 4.72
C GLY A 132 -3.88 3.70 5.84
N ASP A 133 -4.67 4.71 5.47
CA ASP A 133 -5.35 5.60 6.40
C ASP A 133 -6.78 5.16 6.75
N ALA A 134 -7.21 3.99 6.29
CA ALA A 134 -8.50 3.47 6.73
C ALA A 134 -8.50 3.11 8.22
N LEU A 135 -7.37 2.57 8.72
CA LEU A 135 -7.20 2.27 10.14
C LEU A 135 -5.75 2.53 10.55
N LEU A 136 -5.56 3.38 11.56
CA LEU A 136 -4.28 3.78 12.12
C LEU A 136 -4.10 3.22 13.53
N ILE A 137 -2.93 3.47 14.15
CA ILE A 137 -2.67 3.13 15.55
C ILE A 137 -3.56 4.03 16.42
N ARG A 138 -4.55 3.43 17.11
CA ARG A 138 -5.50 4.14 17.99
C ARG A 138 -6.33 5.23 17.28
N GLY A 139 -6.53 5.11 15.97
CA GLY A 139 -7.27 6.09 15.20
C GLY A 139 -7.57 5.63 13.78
N CYS A 140 -8.00 6.57 12.98
CA CYS A 140 -8.26 6.40 11.55
C CYS A 140 -7.97 7.72 10.83
N GLY A 141 -7.84 7.69 9.52
CA GLY A 141 -7.69 8.88 8.69
C GLY A 141 -8.90 9.81 8.80
N ARG A 142 -8.69 11.12 8.58
CA ARG A 142 -9.75 12.12 8.55
C ARG A 142 -10.75 11.83 7.43
N THR A 143 -11.99 12.25 7.60
CA THR A 143 -13.09 11.96 6.66
C THR A 143 -13.75 13.19 6.08
N ASP A 144 -13.20 14.37 6.35
CA ASP A 144 -13.72 15.68 5.96
C ASP A 144 -12.98 16.29 4.76
N PHE A 145 -12.12 15.50 4.10
CA PHE A 145 -11.30 15.91 2.95
C PHE A 145 -11.31 14.83 1.85
N GLN A 146 -10.89 15.15 0.62
CA GLN A 146 -10.71 14.21 -0.51
C GLN A 146 -11.89 13.24 -0.71
N GLN A 147 -13.13 13.76 -0.68
CA GLN A 147 -14.37 12.97 -0.83
C GLN A 147 -14.54 11.93 0.30
N GLY A 148 -14.04 12.23 1.48
CA GLY A 148 -14.15 11.41 2.67
C GLY A 148 -15.60 11.24 3.14
N SER A 149 -15.82 10.22 3.95
CA SER A 149 -17.12 9.91 4.57
C SER A 149 -16.91 9.05 5.81
N ALA A 150 -17.31 9.58 6.97
CA ALA A 150 -17.20 8.84 8.24
C ALA A 150 -18.03 7.55 8.22
N GLU A 151 -19.23 7.58 7.62
CA GLU A 151 -20.09 6.40 7.49
C GLU A 151 -19.44 5.31 6.65
N ARG A 152 -18.86 5.68 5.48
CA ARG A 152 -18.16 4.73 4.62
C ARG A 152 -16.92 4.17 5.31
N LEU A 153 -16.15 5.01 6.01
CA LEU A 153 -14.96 4.56 6.74
C LEU A 153 -15.33 3.56 7.84
N TYR A 154 -16.39 3.85 8.61
CA TYR A 154 -16.89 2.93 9.62
C TYR A 154 -17.23 1.56 9.04
N ARG A 155 -17.98 1.52 7.93
CA ARG A 155 -18.31 0.27 7.23
C ARG A 155 -17.06 -0.43 6.70
N SER A 156 -16.17 0.31 6.04
CA SER A 156 -14.91 -0.25 5.51
C SER A 156 -14.08 -0.93 6.59
N VAL A 157 -13.88 -0.27 7.73
CA VAL A 157 -13.12 -0.83 8.85
C VAL A 157 -13.78 -2.12 9.38
N HIS A 158 -15.09 -2.10 9.62
CA HIS A 158 -15.78 -3.25 10.20
C HIS A 158 -15.92 -4.43 9.23
N GLU A 159 -16.24 -4.16 7.97
CA GLU A 159 -16.53 -5.19 6.98
C GLU A 159 -15.28 -5.74 6.28
N GLN A 160 -14.24 -4.91 6.09
CA GLN A 160 -13.08 -5.27 5.28
C GLN A 160 -11.81 -5.51 6.11
N ILE A 161 -11.66 -4.86 7.27
CA ILE A 161 -10.45 -4.96 8.09
C ILE A 161 -10.70 -5.81 9.33
N LEU A 162 -11.69 -5.47 10.16
CA LEU A 162 -11.99 -6.21 11.40
C LEU A 162 -12.64 -7.59 11.14
N SER A 163 -13.04 -7.90 9.91
CA SER A 163 -13.46 -9.23 9.47
C SER A 163 -12.29 -10.18 9.19
N LEU A 164 -11.06 -9.68 9.17
CA LEU A 164 -9.85 -10.50 9.00
C LEU A 164 -9.63 -11.43 10.21
N PRO A 165 -8.95 -12.56 10.02
CA PRO A 165 -8.62 -13.46 11.13
C PRO A 165 -7.87 -12.75 12.26
N ALA A 166 -8.08 -13.16 13.51
CA ALA A 166 -7.47 -12.55 14.69
C ALA A 166 -5.93 -12.58 14.71
N HIS A 167 -5.31 -13.46 13.93
CA HIS A 167 -3.86 -13.53 13.79
C HIS A 167 -3.29 -12.57 12.73
N CYS A 168 -4.14 -11.91 11.95
CA CYS A 168 -3.71 -10.94 10.93
C CYS A 168 -3.10 -9.70 11.60
N LEU A 169 -1.86 -9.40 11.25
CA LEU A 169 -1.19 -8.18 11.71
C LEU A 169 -1.57 -7.01 10.79
N LEU A 170 -1.96 -5.89 11.40
CA LEU A 170 -2.34 -4.69 10.67
C LEU A 170 -1.17 -3.71 10.60
N TYR A 171 -0.92 -3.21 9.40
CA TYR A 171 0.16 -2.28 9.08
C TYR A 171 -0.44 -0.98 8.53
N PRO A 172 -0.50 0.11 9.32
CA PRO A 172 -1.14 1.36 8.94
C PRO A 172 -0.26 2.23 8.03
N GLY A 173 -0.87 3.30 7.45
CA GLY A 173 -0.13 4.29 6.66
C GLY A 173 0.76 5.20 7.52
N HIS A 174 0.34 5.50 8.74
CA HIS A 174 1.02 6.44 9.64
C HIS A 174 1.09 5.93 11.09
N ASP A 175 2.04 6.52 11.86
CA ASP A 175 2.13 6.42 13.32
C ASP A 175 1.73 7.76 13.96
#